data_40e68e3db0fce3fdaae66bb42c2584dc
#
_entry.id   40e68e3db0fce3fdaae66bb42c2584dc
#
_cell.length_a   1.000
_cell.length_b   1.000
_cell.length_c   1.000
_cell.angle_alpha   90.00
_cell.angle_beta   90.00
_cell.angle_gamma   90.00
#
_symmetry.space_group_name_H-M   'P 1'
#
loop_
_entity.id
_entity.type
_entity.pdbx_description
1 polymer ?
#
loop_
_entity_poly.entity_id
_entity_poly.type
_entity_poly.pdbx_seq_one_letter_code
_entity_poly.pdbx_strand_id
1 'polypeptide(L)'
;MAGSEFRNKRAVALYYEQEETPLPRVVAKGESYLAERMIEAAQEAGIPVMQDVTLASALYSEVELEHYIPSELIEPVAEVLNWVRQLKEEGASY
;
A
#
# COMPACT_ATOMS: atom_id res chain seq x y z
N MET A 1 -18.69 11.17 -13.91
CA MET A 1 -17.41 11.70 -14.27
C MET A 1 -16.31 11.16 -13.40
N ALA A 2 -15.34 10.66 -14.05
CA ALA A 2 -14.22 10.05 -13.34
C ALA A 2 -13.38 11.06 -12.57
N GLY A 3 -13.40 12.31 -12.96
CA GLY A 3 -12.50 13.32 -12.38
C GLY A 3 -12.64 13.52 -10.88
N SER A 4 -13.87 13.50 -10.39
CA SER A 4 -14.06 13.73 -8.95
C SER A 4 -13.58 12.54 -8.12
N GLU A 5 -13.63 11.33 -8.68
CA GLU A 5 -13.14 10.16 -7.98
C GLU A 5 -11.63 10.17 -7.84
N PHE A 6 -10.93 10.66 -8.86
CA PHE A 6 -9.48 10.70 -8.84
C PHE A 6 -8.93 11.78 -7.91
N ARG A 7 -9.69 12.85 -7.69
CA ARG A 7 -9.18 13.97 -6.91
C ARG A 7 -8.78 13.60 -5.50
N ASN A 8 -9.52 12.68 -4.89
CA ASN A 8 -9.29 12.35 -3.50
C ASN A 8 -8.61 11.00 -3.33
N LYS A 9 -8.23 10.39 -4.44
CA LYS A 9 -7.58 9.09 -4.39
C LYS A 9 -6.14 9.25 -3.94
N ARG A 10 -5.71 8.38 -3.05
CA ARG A 10 -4.34 8.32 -2.60
C ARG A 10 -3.86 6.90 -2.67
N ALA A 11 -2.59 6.73 -3.04
CA ALA A 11 -1.97 5.42 -3.10
C ALA A 11 -0.65 5.48 -2.37
N VAL A 12 -0.36 4.41 -1.63
CA VAL A 12 0.88 4.30 -0.88
C VAL A 12 1.45 2.92 -1.13
N ALA A 13 2.72 2.87 -1.49
CA ALA A 13 3.41 1.61 -1.70
C ALA A 13 4.26 1.30 -0.48
N LEU A 14 4.10 0.07 0.01
CA LEU A 14 4.82 -0.40 1.17
C LEU A 14 5.84 -1.44 0.75
N TYR A 15 7.01 -1.38 1.36
CA TYR A 15 8.04 -2.39 1.20
C TYR A 15 8.26 -3.09 2.53
N TYR A 16 8.24 -4.41 2.50
CA TYR A 16 8.48 -5.21 3.70
C TYR A 16 9.19 -6.49 3.30
N GLU A 17 10.33 -6.71 3.94
CA GLU A 17 11.05 -7.96 3.77
C GLU A 17 11.33 -8.53 5.15
N GLN A 18 10.68 -9.63 5.44
CA GLN A 18 10.62 -10.16 6.80
C GLN A 18 11.98 -10.42 7.40
N GLU A 19 12.94 -10.82 6.59
CA GLU A 19 14.26 -11.17 7.10
C GLU A 19 15.21 -9.98 7.22
N GLU A 20 14.95 -8.91 6.46
CA GLU A 20 15.87 -7.79 6.43
C GLU A 20 15.40 -6.61 7.26
N THR A 21 14.09 -6.39 7.35
CA THR A 21 13.56 -5.24 8.06
C THR A 21 12.52 -5.69 9.07
N PRO A 22 12.58 -5.15 10.29
CA PRO A 22 11.57 -5.49 11.30
C PRO A 22 10.21 -4.87 11.03
N LEU A 23 10.16 -3.79 10.26
CA LEU A 23 8.92 -3.07 9.99
C LEU A 23 8.86 -2.68 8.52
N PRO A 24 7.64 -2.59 7.97
CA PRO A 24 7.49 -2.06 6.61
C PRO A 24 7.78 -0.57 6.57
N ARG A 25 8.13 -0.09 5.39
CA ARG A 25 8.35 1.33 5.20
C ARG A 25 7.64 1.79 3.93
N VAL A 26 7.36 3.08 3.87
CA VAL A 26 6.69 3.69 2.72
C VAL A 26 7.75 4.00 1.67
N VAL A 27 7.62 3.43 0.48
CA VAL A 27 8.60 3.63 -0.58
C VAL A 27 8.07 4.48 -1.73
N ALA A 28 6.75 4.68 -1.82
CA ALA A 28 6.18 5.56 -2.82
C ALA A 28 4.82 6.02 -2.34
N LYS A 29 4.42 7.21 -2.74
CA LYS A 29 3.06 7.67 -2.48
C LYS A 29 2.66 8.65 -3.58
N GLY A 30 1.37 8.69 -3.86
CA GLY A 30 0.84 9.54 -4.89
C GLY A 30 -0.59 9.90 -4.62
N GLU A 31 -1.04 10.95 -5.28
CA GLU A 31 -2.37 11.50 -5.11
C GLU A 31 -2.99 11.72 -6.47
N SER A 32 -4.31 11.57 -6.55
CA SER A 32 -5.08 11.85 -7.75
C SER A 32 -4.58 11.04 -8.95
N TYR A 33 -4.17 11.68 -10.02
CA TYR A 33 -3.74 10.98 -11.21
C TYR A 33 -2.52 10.09 -10.96
N LEU A 34 -1.59 10.58 -10.14
CA LEU A 34 -0.41 9.79 -9.82
C LEU A 34 -0.79 8.52 -9.04
N ALA A 35 -1.76 8.64 -8.13
CA ALA A 35 -2.24 7.46 -7.42
C ALA A 35 -2.78 6.42 -8.39
N GLU A 36 -3.54 6.86 -9.39
CA GLU A 36 -4.09 5.94 -10.38
C GLU A 36 -2.98 5.25 -11.17
N ARG A 37 -1.96 6.00 -11.56
CA ARG A 37 -0.84 5.43 -12.29
C ARG A 37 -0.08 4.42 -11.44
N MET A 38 0.07 4.69 -10.15
CA MET A 38 0.72 3.75 -9.26
C MET A 38 -0.05 2.44 -9.15
N ILE A 39 -1.37 2.54 -9.07
CA ILE A 39 -2.20 1.35 -8.96
C ILE A 39 -2.10 0.52 -10.25
N GLU A 40 -2.16 1.19 -11.41
CA GLU A 40 -2.03 0.49 -12.68
C GLU A 40 -0.69 -0.23 -12.78
N ALA A 41 0.38 0.45 -12.40
CA ALA A 41 1.71 -0.14 -12.47
C ALA A 41 1.83 -1.35 -11.55
N ALA A 42 1.25 -1.25 -10.37
CA ALA A 42 1.28 -2.36 -9.41
C ALA A 42 0.53 -3.56 -9.97
N GLN A 43 -0.64 -3.32 -10.56
CA GLN A 43 -1.43 -4.40 -11.14
C GLN A 43 -0.69 -5.07 -12.30
N GLU A 44 -0.05 -4.29 -13.14
CA GLU A 44 0.72 -4.85 -14.25
C GLU A 44 1.91 -5.67 -13.77
N ALA A 45 2.48 -5.28 -12.65
CA ALA A 45 3.62 -5.99 -12.09
C ALA A 45 3.21 -7.17 -11.20
N GLY A 46 1.92 -7.40 -11.03
CA GLY A 46 1.44 -8.49 -10.18
C GLY A 46 1.57 -8.22 -8.69
N ILE A 47 1.69 -6.95 -8.31
CA ILE A 47 1.78 -6.57 -6.91
C ILE A 47 0.37 -6.46 -6.34
N PRO A 48 0.08 -7.11 -5.21
CA PRO A 48 -1.25 -7.02 -4.62
C PRO A 48 -1.62 -5.59 -4.25
N VAL A 49 -2.86 -5.21 -4.53
CA VAL A 49 -3.37 -3.87 -4.23
C VAL A 49 -4.62 -4.03 -3.38
N MET A 50 -4.60 -3.45 -2.19
CA MET A 50 -5.78 -3.42 -1.33
C MET A 50 -6.36 -2.02 -1.31
N GLN A 51 -7.67 -1.92 -1.41
CA GLN A 51 -8.36 -0.64 -1.35
C GLN A 51 -8.77 -0.37 0.09
N ASP A 52 -8.17 0.65 0.69
CA ASP A 52 -8.48 1.06 2.06
C ASP A 52 -8.21 2.55 2.15
N VAL A 53 -9.28 3.33 1.95
CA VAL A 53 -9.15 4.78 1.85
C VAL A 53 -8.61 5.38 3.15
N THR A 54 -9.09 4.91 4.28
CA THR A 54 -8.67 5.46 5.57
C THR A 54 -7.19 5.21 5.82
N LEU A 55 -6.74 3.98 5.60
CA LEU A 55 -5.35 3.64 5.83
C LEU A 55 -4.44 4.35 4.83
N ALA A 56 -4.81 4.39 3.56
CA ALA A 56 -3.99 5.06 2.56
C ALA A 56 -3.83 6.54 2.89
N SER A 57 -4.90 7.20 3.33
CA SER A 57 -4.83 8.61 3.70
C SER A 57 -3.94 8.84 4.92
N ALA A 58 -4.04 7.98 5.92
CA ALA A 58 -3.21 8.10 7.11
C ALA A 58 -1.73 7.92 6.76
N LEU A 59 -1.42 6.90 5.98
CA LEU A 59 -0.04 6.66 5.56
C LEU A 59 0.50 7.82 4.74
N TYR A 60 -0.33 8.32 3.82
CA TYR A 60 0.09 9.42 2.96
C TYR A 60 0.43 10.67 3.77
N SER A 61 -0.41 10.98 4.76
CA SER A 61 -0.25 12.20 5.53
C SER A 61 0.80 12.11 6.63
N GLU A 62 0.99 10.94 7.21
CA GLU A 62 1.77 10.84 8.43
C GLU A 62 3.15 10.23 8.26
N VAL A 63 3.41 9.53 7.14
CA VAL A 63 4.67 8.82 6.98
C VAL A 63 5.40 9.37 5.76
N GLU A 64 6.64 9.82 5.97
CA GLU A 64 7.45 10.31 4.87
C GLU A 64 8.07 9.15 4.11
N LEU A 65 8.48 9.45 2.86
CA LEU A 65 9.11 8.44 2.02
C LEU A 65 10.33 7.84 2.71
N GLU A 66 10.49 6.55 2.57
CA GLU A 66 11.59 5.75 3.11
C GLU A 66 11.56 5.64 4.63
N HIS A 67 10.50 6.12 5.28
CA HIS A 67 10.37 5.99 6.73
C HIS A 67 9.54 4.78 7.09
N TYR A 68 9.84 4.23 8.25
CA TYR A 68 9.11 3.10 8.78
C TYR A 68 7.74 3.51 9.29
N ILE A 69 6.86 2.54 9.37
CA ILE A 69 5.49 2.74 9.84
C ILE A 69 5.51 3.09 11.32
N PRO A 70 4.82 4.17 11.73
CA PRO A 70 4.75 4.51 13.14
C PRO A 70 3.86 3.54 13.90
N SER A 71 4.02 3.51 15.22
CA SER A 71 3.35 2.50 16.05
C SER A 71 1.83 2.55 15.91
N GLU A 72 1.26 3.73 15.69
CA GLU A 72 -0.19 3.84 15.58
C GLU A 72 -0.75 3.15 14.35
N LEU A 73 0.08 2.93 13.33
CA LEU A 73 -0.38 2.34 12.09
C LEU A 73 0.11 0.91 11.90
N ILE A 74 0.82 0.35 12.88
CA ILE A 74 1.36 -1.00 12.76
C ILE A 74 0.25 -2.02 12.60
N GLU A 75 -0.80 -1.93 13.41
CA GLU A 75 -1.85 -2.95 13.40
C GLU A 75 -2.59 -2.99 12.07
N PRO A 76 -3.10 -1.88 11.55
CA PRO A 76 -3.78 -1.94 10.25
C PRO A 76 -2.84 -2.32 9.11
N VAL A 77 -1.57 -1.92 9.17
CA VAL A 77 -0.62 -2.34 8.13
C VAL A 77 -0.34 -3.84 8.23
N ALA A 78 -0.26 -4.36 9.45
CA ALA A 78 -0.05 -5.80 9.63
C ALA A 78 -1.20 -6.60 9.01
N GLU A 79 -2.42 -6.08 9.07
CA GLU A 79 -3.55 -6.74 8.44
C GLU A 79 -3.38 -6.81 6.93
N VAL A 80 -2.88 -5.73 6.32
CA VAL A 80 -2.62 -5.73 4.88
C VAL A 80 -1.54 -6.75 4.53
N LEU A 81 -0.47 -6.79 5.30
CA LEU A 81 0.61 -7.75 5.03
C LEU A 81 0.13 -9.19 5.19
N ASN A 82 -0.73 -9.43 6.16
CA ASN A 82 -1.29 -10.76 6.35
C ASN A 82 -2.17 -11.16 5.16
N TRP A 83 -2.94 -10.22 4.65
CA TRP A 83 -3.77 -10.45 3.47
C TRP A 83 -2.89 -10.79 2.27
N VAL A 84 -1.77 -10.06 2.09
CA VAL A 84 -0.85 -10.35 0.98
C VAL A 84 -0.30 -11.76 1.12
N ARG A 85 0.07 -12.17 2.33
CA ARG A 85 0.59 -13.51 2.54
C ARG A 85 -0.45 -14.56 2.18
N GLN A 86 -1.70 -14.33 2.55
CA GLN A 86 -2.77 -15.27 2.20
C GLN A 86 -2.96 -15.37 0.70
N LEU A 87 -2.88 -14.26 -0.01
CA LEU A 87 -2.99 -14.29 -1.46
C LEU A 87 -1.88 -15.14 -2.08
N LYS A 88 -0.67 -15.01 -1.57
CA LYS A 88 0.45 -15.79 -2.09
C LYS A 88 0.27 -17.27 -1.84
N GLU A 89 -0.25 -17.61 -0.67
CA GLU A 89 -0.51 -19.01 -0.35
C GLU A 89 -1.58 -19.60 -1.25
N GLU A 90 -2.64 -18.85 -1.52
CA GLU A 90 -3.69 -19.29 -2.42
C GLU A 90 -3.18 -19.44 -3.83
N GLY A 91 -2.36 -18.48 -4.28
CA GLY A 91 -1.77 -18.55 -5.60
C GLY A 91 -0.84 -19.74 -5.76
N ALA A 92 -0.18 -20.13 -4.68
CA ALA A 92 0.73 -21.26 -4.72
C ALA A 92 -0.01 -22.59 -4.89
N SER A 93 -1.30 -22.62 -4.64
CA SER A 93 -2.07 -23.84 -4.78
C SER A 93 -2.43 -24.16 -6.22
N TYR A 94 -2.20 -23.25 -7.13
CA TYR A 94 -2.38 -23.54 -8.54
C TYR A 94 -1.24 -24.43 -9.01
#